data_97772f806e02a4a2f466f4a626223078
#
_entry.id   97772f806e02a4a2f466f4a626223078
#
_cell.length_a   1.000
_cell.length_b   1.000
_cell.length_c   1.000
_cell.angle_alpha   90.00
_cell.angle_beta   90.00
_cell.angle_gamma   90.00
#
_symmetry.space_group_name_H-M   'P 1'
#
loop_
_entity.id
_entity.type
_entity.pdbx_description
1 polymer ?
#
loop_
_entity_poly.entity_id
_entity_poly.type
_entity_poly.pdbx_seq_one_letter_code
_entity_poly.pdbx_strand_id
1 'polypeptide(L)'
;MIRDLEVCRSAIIEIEYTPNTKTTSHIGNVIEQISKRNKNNAIQNVLSVSNRQGFIKQSDQFENRNVASEDTSNYKIVEKNDFAFNPARINVGSIARLTTFENGIVSPMYICFRTQVNVAPEYIDFFFESKHFYCEIQKRLEGSVRQCLSFEGLCNIPFSLPSLEMQQRIGKRLFTLGQKIKTETDLLELLNKQKQYLLRQMFI
;
A
#
# COMPACT_ATOMS: atom_id res chain seq x y z
N MET A 1 -9.38 -23.97 -0.30
CA MET A 1 -9.80 -22.97 -1.32
C MET A 1 -9.24 -21.57 -1.02
N ILE A 2 -9.60 -20.84 0.08
CA ILE A 2 -9.04 -19.50 0.36
C ILE A 2 -7.51 -19.53 0.39
N ARG A 3 -6.93 -20.43 1.21
CA ARG A 3 -5.47 -20.61 1.31
C ARG A 3 -4.80 -20.89 -0.04
N ASP A 4 -5.43 -21.65 -0.91
CA ASP A 4 -4.88 -21.97 -2.23
C ASP A 4 -4.88 -20.74 -3.15
N LEU A 5 -5.91 -19.89 -3.04
CA LEU A 5 -5.97 -18.61 -3.76
C LEU A 5 -4.89 -17.64 -3.27
N GLU A 6 -4.66 -17.55 -1.95
CA GLU A 6 -3.60 -16.74 -1.35
C GLU A 6 -2.22 -17.21 -1.81
N VAL A 7 -1.98 -18.51 -1.78
CA VAL A 7 -0.72 -19.11 -2.27
C VAL A 7 -0.52 -18.82 -3.76
N CYS A 8 -1.58 -18.99 -4.57
CA CYS A 8 -1.52 -18.68 -6.01
C CYS A 8 -1.22 -17.20 -6.26
N ARG A 9 -1.89 -16.28 -5.53
CA ARG A 9 -1.64 -14.83 -5.63
C ARG A 9 -0.20 -14.47 -5.26
N SER A 10 0.30 -14.99 -4.14
CA SER A 10 1.69 -14.81 -3.72
C SER A 10 2.68 -15.35 -4.75
N ALA A 11 2.45 -16.55 -5.29
CA ALA A 11 3.32 -17.13 -6.30
C ALA A 11 3.38 -16.29 -7.58
N ILE A 12 2.24 -15.73 -8.02
CA ILE A 12 2.21 -14.82 -9.17
C ILE A 12 3.05 -13.57 -8.88
N ILE A 13 2.89 -12.95 -7.71
CA ILE A 13 3.69 -11.78 -7.30
C ILE A 13 5.19 -12.12 -7.35
N GLU A 14 5.60 -13.22 -6.75
CA GLU A 14 7.02 -13.61 -6.73
C GLU A 14 7.57 -13.87 -8.14
N ILE A 15 6.80 -14.50 -9.02
CA ILE A 15 7.22 -14.76 -10.41
C ILE A 15 7.35 -13.48 -11.22
N GLU A 16 6.36 -12.57 -11.10
CA GLU A 16 6.31 -11.35 -11.91
C GLU A 16 7.34 -10.30 -11.46
N TYR A 17 7.67 -10.26 -10.17
CA TYR A 17 8.57 -9.24 -9.61
C TYR A 17 9.97 -9.77 -9.25
N THR A 18 10.27 -11.03 -9.52
CA THR A 18 11.65 -11.53 -9.42
C THR A 18 12.52 -10.88 -10.51
N PRO A 19 13.65 -10.25 -10.15
CA PRO A 19 14.49 -9.58 -11.13
C PRO A 19 14.97 -10.56 -12.20
N ASN A 20 14.66 -10.25 -13.45
CA ASN A 20 15.28 -10.92 -14.57
C ASN A 20 16.57 -10.16 -14.92
N THR A 21 17.69 -10.87 -15.03
CA THR A 21 19.03 -10.31 -15.24
C THR A 21 19.16 -9.41 -16.49
N LYS A 22 18.15 -9.35 -17.35
CA LYS A 22 18.19 -8.66 -18.64
C LYS A 22 17.61 -7.25 -18.65
N THR A 23 16.86 -6.80 -17.62
CA THR A 23 16.21 -5.49 -17.60
C THR A 23 16.23 -4.91 -16.19
N THR A 24 17.33 -4.31 -15.82
CA THR A 24 17.43 -3.57 -14.55
C THR A 24 17.14 -2.09 -14.79
N SER A 25 15.93 -1.67 -14.53
CA SER A 25 15.58 -0.28 -14.23
C SER A 25 15.63 -0.09 -12.70
N HIS A 26 15.36 1.11 -12.23
CA HIS A 26 15.22 1.44 -10.82
C HIS A 26 13.87 2.09 -10.58
N ILE A 27 13.32 1.94 -9.38
CA ILE A 27 12.02 2.55 -8.99
C ILE A 27 12.03 4.06 -9.27
N GLY A 28 13.14 4.76 -9.02
CA GLY A 28 13.28 6.20 -9.28
C GLY A 28 13.02 6.63 -10.73
N ASN A 29 13.14 5.70 -11.69
CA ASN A 29 12.84 5.99 -13.09
C ASN A 29 11.34 5.99 -13.42
N VAL A 30 10.49 5.54 -12.50
CA VAL A 30 9.06 5.32 -12.72
C VAL A 30 8.15 6.04 -11.73
N ILE A 31 8.73 6.71 -10.73
CA ILE A 31 8.01 7.48 -9.72
C ILE A 31 8.55 8.91 -9.62
N GLU A 32 7.72 9.81 -9.13
CA GLU A 32 8.10 11.18 -8.78
C GLU A 32 7.64 11.52 -7.36
N GLN A 33 8.48 12.24 -6.61
CA GLN A 33 8.13 12.68 -5.28
C GLN A 33 7.13 13.83 -5.33
N ILE A 34 6.10 13.79 -4.48
CA ILE A 34 5.12 14.86 -4.29
C ILE A 34 5.25 15.46 -2.89
N SER A 35 5.16 16.79 -2.81
CA SER A 35 5.31 17.54 -1.55
C SER A 35 4.35 18.72 -1.42
N LYS A 36 3.27 18.74 -2.23
CA LYS A 36 2.24 19.79 -2.19
C LYS A 36 1.60 19.84 -0.81
N ARG A 37 1.60 21.02 -0.18
CA ARG A 37 1.09 21.23 1.17
C ARG A 37 -0.33 21.80 1.16
N ASN A 38 -1.08 21.52 2.21
CA ASN A 38 -2.46 21.98 2.44
C ASN A 38 -2.49 23.42 3.00
N LYS A 39 -1.76 24.34 2.36
CA LYS A 39 -1.52 25.71 2.87
C LYS A 39 -2.78 26.47 3.29
N ASN A 40 -3.90 26.22 2.62
CA ASN A 40 -5.17 26.91 2.86
C ASN A 40 -6.12 26.11 3.75
N ASN A 41 -5.65 25.01 4.36
CA ASN A 41 -6.49 24.10 5.14
C ASN A 41 -7.77 23.66 4.38
N ALA A 42 -7.71 23.60 3.04
CA ALA A 42 -8.85 23.30 2.19
C ALA A 42 -9.31 21.84 2.30
N ILE A 43 -8.39 20.93 2.59
CA ILE A 43 -8.67 19.51 2.75
C ILE A 43 -8.63 19.16 4.22
N GLN A 44 -9.75 18.57 4.73
CA GLN A 44 -9.92 18.19 6.14
C GLN A 44 -9.80 16.67 6.35
N ASN A 45 -9.72 15.88 5.27
CA ASN A 45 -9.65 14.42 5.33
C ASN A 45 -8.24 13.98 5.72
N VAL A 46 -7.98 13.86 7.03
CA VAL A 46 -6.66 13.43 7.56
C VAL A 46 -6.54 11.93 7.49
N LEU A 47 -5.50 11.46 6.79
CA LEU A 47 -5.24 10.06 6.54
C LEU A 47 -3.95 9.59 7.22
N SER A 48 -3.93 8.30 7.54
CA SER A 48 -2.74 7.56 7.98
C SER A 48 -2.54 6.34 7.11
N VAL A 49 -1.30 5.84 7.04
CA VAL A 49 -0.98 4.60 6.33
C VAL A 49 -0.87 3.46 7.33
N SER A 50 -1.87 2.57 7.30
CA SER A 50 -1.88 1.31 8.02
C SER A 50 -1.13 0.24 7.24
N ASN A 51 -0.36 -0.60 7.93
CA ASN A 51 0.33 -1.75 7.33
C ASN A 51 -0.60 -2.90 6.90
N ARG A 52 -1.90 -2.84 7.21
CA ARG A 52 -2.89 -3.89 6.88
C ARG A 52 -4.01 -3.39 5.98
N GLN A 53 -4.43 -2.14 6.15
CA GLN A 53 -5.63 -1.58 5.53
C GLN A 53 -5.31 -0.48 4.50
N GLY A 54 -4.01 -0.17 4.28
CA GLY A 54 -3.62 0.92 3.42
C GLY A 54 -3.97 2.29 4.02
N PHE A 55 -4.50 3.20 3.21
CA PHE A 55 -4.96 4.50 3.70
C PHE A 55 -6.27 4.37 4.46
N ILE A 56 -6.27 4.84 5.70
CA ILE A 56 -7.43 4.91 6.59
C ILE A 56 -7.56 6.32 7.17
N LYS A 57 -8.76 6.70 7.60
CA LYS A 57 -8.92 7.94 8.36
C LYS A 57 -8.14 7.85 9.67
N GLN A 58 -7.48 8.93 10.02
CA GLN A 58 -6.69 8.97 11.26
C GLN A 58 -7.56 8.78 12.50
N SER A 59 -8.81 9.28 12.50
CA SER A 59 -9.80 9.03 13.54
C SER A 59 -10.06 7.55 13.80
N ASP A 60 -10.11 6.74 12.73
CA ASP A 60 -10.42 5.32 12.82
C ASP A 60 -9.23 4.51 13.38
N GLN A 61 -8.00 5.00 13.16
CA GLN A 61 -6.79 4.37 13.66
C GLN A 61 -6.59 4.56 15.17
N PHE A 62 -7.06 5.68 15.72
CA PHE A 62 -6.77 6.08 17.10
C PHE A 62 -8.03 6.15 17.99
N GLU A 63 -9.03 5.29 17.72
CA GLU A 63 -10.26 5.17 18.52
C GLU A 63 -10.88 6.54 18.86
N ASN A 64 -11.09 7.38 17.85
CA ASN A 64 -11.63 8.74 17.95
C ASN A 64 -10.76 9.75 18.76
N ARG A 65 -9.49 9.47 19.01
CA ARG A 65 -8.57 10.47 19.51
C ARG A 65 -8.14 11.40 18.38
N ASN A 66 -8.30 12.69 18.55
CA ASN A 66 -7.82 13.69 17.60
C ASN A 66 -6.30 13.81 17.76
N VAL A 67 -5.55 13.03 16.96
CA VAL A 67 -4.06 13.00 16.97
C VAL A 67 -3.51 13.99 15.95
N ALA A 68 -4.35 14.46 15.02
CA ALA A 68 -3.96 15.50 14.07
C ALA A 68 -3.70 16.80 14.83
N SER A 69 -2.68 17.54 14.41
CA SER A 69 -2.47 18.93 14.85
C SER A 69 -3.70 19.76 14.45
N GLU A 70 -4.08 20.75 15.29
CA GLU A 70 -5.11 21.73 14.92
C GLU A 70 -4.76 22.47 13.62
N ASP A 71 -3.47 22.73 13.41
CA ASP A 71 -2.96 23.26 12.15
C ASP A 71 -2.46 22.15 11.24
N THR A 72 -3.19 21.92 10.14
CA THR A 72 -2.85 20.95 9.09
C THR A 72 -2.25 21.60 7.83
N SER A 73 -1.88 22.89 7.88
CA SER A 73 -1.32 23.64 6.75
C SER A 73 -0.02 23.04 6.20
N ASN A 74 0.76 22.38 7.04
CA ASN A 74 2.00 21.69 6.70
C ASN A 74 1.81 20.25 6.21
N TYR A 75 0.59 19.68 6.32
CA TYR A 75 0.31 18.33 5.86
C TYR A 75 0.43 18.25 4.33
N LYS A 76 0.86 17.09 3.85
CA LYS A 76 1.01 16.83 2.41
C LYS A 76 -0.30 16.37 1.82
N ILE A 77 -0.68 16.94 0.68
CA ILE A 77 -1.86 16.53 -0.09
C ILE A 77 -1.50 15.28 -0.87
N VAL A 78 -2.36 14.28 -0.81
CA VAL A 78 -2.33 13.07 -1.61
C VAL A 78 -3.66 12.94 -2.38
N GLU A 79 -3.56 12.54 -3.64
CA GLU A 79 -4.68 12.36 -4.55
C GLU A 79 -4.83 10.87 -4.88
N LYS A 80 -5.95 10.47 -5.45
CA LYS A 80 -6.18 9.08 -5.86
C LYS A 80 -5.03 8.55 -6.72
N ASN A 81 -4.58 7.34 -6.41
CA ASN A 81 -3.41 6.67 -6.95
C ASN A 81 -2.05 7.21 -6.50
N ASP A 82 -1.99 8.26 -5.68
CA ASP A 82 -0.75 8.61 -5.00
C ASP A 82 -0.38 7.57 -3.94
N PHE A 83 0.90 7.48 -3.65
CA PHE A 83 1.47 6.61 -2.64
C PHE A 83 2.01 7.42 -1.48
N ALA A 84 1.97 6.82 -0.29
CA ALA A 84 2.70 7.35 0.86
C ALA A 84 3.30 6.21 1.68
N PHE A 85 4.46 6.46 2.27
CA PHE A 85 5.05 5.54 3.23
C PHE A 85 5.63 6.29 4.43
N ASN A 86 5.68 5.59 5.57
CA ASN A 86 6.38 6.06 6.75
C ASN A 86 7.83 5.56 6.72
N PRO A 87 8.84 6.45 6.58
CA PRO A 87 10.25 6.06 6.51
C PRO A 87 10.70 5.11 7.60
N ALA A 88 10.25 5.33 8.83
CA ALA A 88 10.65 4.55 10.00
C ALA A 88 9.81 3.28 10.22
N ARG A 89 8.82 3.00 9.36
CA ARG A 89 7.92 1.85 9.49
C ARG A 89 7.68 1.11 8.17
N ILE A 90 8.42 1.43 7.14
CA ILE A 90 8.29 0.76 5.84
C ILE A 90 8.68 -0.73 5.93
N ASN A 91 9.62 -1.06 6.80
CA ASN A 91 10.06 -2.43 7.08
C ASN A 91 8.96 -3.33 7.68
N VAL A 92 7.92 -2.73 8.25
CA VAL A 92 6.72 -3.45 8.75
C VAL A 92 5.50 -3.22 7.85
N GLY A 93 5.70 -2.75 6.61
CA GLY A 93 4.67 -2.62 5.59
C GLY A 93 3.88 -1.30 5.61
N SER A 94 4.39 -0.23 6.24
CA SER A 94 3.72 1.08 6.21
C SER A 94 4.01 1.82 4.90
N ILE A 95 3.50 1.27 3.81
CA ILE A 95 3.47 1.84 2.46
C ILE A 95 2.13 1.48 1.81
N ALA A 96 1.47 2.42 1.13
CA ALA A 96 0.20 2.14 0.46
C ALA A 96 -0.08 3.13 -0.68
N ARG A 97 -0.97 2.70 -1.59
CA ARG A 97 -1.61 3.51 -2.62
C ARG A 97 -2.97 4.00 -2.15
N LEU A 98 -3.30 5.26 -2.41
CA LEU A 98 -4.61 5.83 -2.10
C LEU A 98 -5.66 5.36 -3.11
N THR A 99 -6.52 4.44 -2.68
CA THR A 99 -7.59 3.86 -3.52
C THR A 99 -8.98 4.16 -3.01
N THR A 100 -9.14 4.39 -1.70
CA THR A 100 -10.43 4.51 -1.01
C THR A 100 -11.01 5.92 -1.00
N PHE A 101 -10.18 6.94 -1.20
CA PHE A 101 -10.57 8.35 -1.19
C PHE A 101 -10.09 9.05 -2.47
N GLU A 102 -10.79 10.07 -2.92
CA GLU A 102 -10.36 10.88 -4.06
C GLU A 102 -9.16 11.76 -3.70
N ASN A 103 -9.11 12.26 -2.47
CA ASN A 103 -7.97 12.98 -1.91
C ASN A 103 -7.96 12.94 -0.39
N GLY A 104 -6.85 13.36 0.18
CA GLY A 104 -6.68 13.54 1.61
C GLY A 104 -5.36 14.21 1.94
N ILE A 105 -5.09 14.36 3.22
CA ILE A 105 -3.82 14.90 3.71
C ILE A 105 -3.16 13.92 4.69
N VAL A 106 -1.83 13.87 4.63
CA VAL A 106 -1.02 13.03 5.52
C VAL A 106 0.01 13.89 6.26
N SER A 107 0.39 13.44 7.46
CA SER A 107 1.43 14.10 8.26
C SER A 107 2.71 14.35 7.45
N PRO A 108 3.43 15.45 7.70
CA PRO A 108 4.71 15.77 7.03
C PRO A 108 5.77 14.68 7.09
N MET A 109 5.69 13.79 8.08
CA MET A 109 6.61 12.67 8.26
C MET A 109 6.53 11.61 7.14
N TYR A 110 5.38 11.49 6.44
CA TYR A 110 5.25 10.57 5.33
C TYR A 110 6.01 11.08 4.10
N ILE A 111 6.66 10.17 3.40
CA ILE A 111 7.16 10.42 2.04
C ILE A 111 6.06 10.04 1.07
N CYS A 112 5.68 11.00 0.20
CA CYS A 112 4.61 10.81 -0.77
C CYS A 112 5.19 10.86 -2.18
N PHE A 113 4.65 10.04 -3.09
CA PHE A 113 5.08 9.95 -4.47
C PHE A 113 3.94 9.45 -5.36
N ARG A 114 4.08 9.63 -6.67
CA ARG A 114 3.17 9.09 -7.68
C ARG A 114 3.94 8.40 -8.79
N THR A 115 3.26 7.56 -9.54
CA THR A 115 3.82 6.94 -10.74
C THR A 115 3.82 7.94 -11.90
N GLN A 116 4.78 7.76 -12.82
CA GLN A 116 4.76 8.47 -14.09
C GLN A 116 3.59 8.01 -14.98
N VAL A 117 3.21 8.85 -15.96
CA VAL A 117 2.01 8.64 -16.80
C VAL A 117 1.98 7.28 -17.54
N ASN A 118 3.15 6.75 -17.88
CA ASN A 118 3.30 5.48 -18.60
C ASN A 118 3.45 4.26 -17.69
N VAL A 119 3.18 4.42 -16.39
CA VAL A 119 3.31 3.36 -15.38
C VAL A 119 1.98 3.14 -14.67
N ALA A 120 1.49 1.92 -14.70
CA ALA A 120 0.27 1.55 -14.01
C ALA A 120 0.48 1.55 -12.48
N PRO A 121 -0.26 2.37 -11.72
CA PRO A 121 -0.10 2.43 -10.26
C PRO A 121 -0.34 1.07 -9.57
N GLU A 122 -1.28 0.28 -10.11
CA GLU A 122 -1.56 -1.07 -9.61
C GLU A 122 -0.34 -1.99 -9.69
N TYR A 123 0.44 -1.86 -10.77
CA TYR A 123 1.63 -2.68 -10.96
C TYR A 123 2.69 -2.37 -9.89
N ILE A 124 2.89 -1.08 -9.59
CA ILE A 124 3.80 -0.65 -8.52
C ILE A 124 3.29 -1.07 -7.13
N ASP A 125 1.98 -0.99 -6.91
CA ASP A 125 1.35 -1.37 -5.64
C ASP A 125 1.64 -2.85 -5.30
N PHE A 126 1.45 -3.76 -6.26
CA PHE A 126 1.77 -5.17 -6.07
C PHE A 126 3.27 -5.47 -5.96
N PHE A 127 4.13 -4.65 -6.56
CA PHE A 127 5.58 -4.78 -6.34
C PHE A 127 5.94 -4.63 -4.85
N PHE A 128 5.30 -3.73 -4.15
CA PHE A 128 5.54 -3.51 -2.71
C PHE A 128 5.12 -4.70 -1.82
N GLU A 129 4.35 -5.63 -2.35
CA GLU A 129 4.00 -6.88 -1.66
C GLU A 129 5.03 -8.00 -1.89
N SER A 130 5.99 -7.83 -2.82
CA SER A 130 6.96 -8.87 -3.19
C SER A 130 8.08 -9.05 -2.17
N LYS A 131 8.60 -10.26 -2.05
CA LYS A 131 9.81 -10.54 -1.25
C LYS A 131 11.02 -9.78 -1.77
N HIS A 132 11.09 -9.58 -3.09
CA HIS A 132 12.16 -8.79 -3.69
C HIS A 132 12.19 -7.37 -3.10
N PHE A 133 11.06 -6.67 -3.10
CA PHE A 133 10.96 -5.34 -2.47
C PHE A 133 11.37 -5.38 -1.00
N TYR A 134 10.85 -6.34 -0.22
CA TYR A 134 11.19 -6.47 1.19
C TYR A 134 12.70 -6.66 1.41
N CYS A 135 13.36 -7.53 0.64
CA CYS A 135 14.80 -7.74 0.72
C CYS A 135 15.60 -6.47 0.36
N GLU A 136 15.13 -5.74 -0.66
CA GLU A 136 15.82 -4.54 -1.14
C GLU A 136 15.72 -3.36 -0.16
N ILE A 137 14.58 -3.18 0.53
CA ILE A 137 14.48 -2.16 1.58
C ILE A 137 15.39 -2.48 2.76
N GLN A 138 15.50 -3.75 3.18
CA GLN A 138 16.39 -4.13 4.29
C GLN A 138 17.85 -3.75 4.03
N LYS A 139 18.32 -3.80 2.79
CA LYS A 139 19.68 -3.40 2.40
C LYS A 139 19.93 -1.89 2.42
N ARG A 140 18.83 -1.08 2.40
CA ARG A 140 18.87 0.39 2.25
C ARG A 140 18.35 1.15 3.46
N LEU A 141 18.00 0.44 4.52
CA LEU A 141 17.62 1.09 5.77
C LEU A 141 18.85 1.75 6.41
N GLU A 142 18.71 3.01 6.77
CA GLU A 142 19.73 3.84 7.36
C GLU A 142 19.37 4.17 8.82
N GLY A 143 20.39 4.34 9.66
CA GLY A 143 20.25 4.71 11.08
C GLY A 143 20.50 3.55 12.04
N SER A 144 21.23 3.86 13.12
CA SER A 144 21.63 2.87 14.15
C SER A 144 20.55 2.60 15.20
N VAL A 145 19.79 3.62 15.58
CA VAL A 145 18.76 3.53 16.64
C VAL A 145 17.36 3.37 16.03
N ARG A 146 17.08 4.09 14.97
CA ARG A 146 15.79 4.04 14.25
C ARG A 146 16.08 3.94 12.76
N GLN A 147 15.91 2.76 12.23
CA GLN A 147 16.13 2.52 10.81
C GLN A 147 15.02 3.18 9.98
N CYS A 148 15.43 3.97 8.98
CA CYS A 148 14.53 4.68 8.07
C CYS A 148 14.94 4.43 6.62
N LEU A 149 13.98 4.39 5.72
CA LEU A 149 14.23 4.40 4.29
C LEU A 149 14.02 5.83 3.76
N SER A 150 15.05 6.39 3.13
CA SER A 150 14.94 7.67 2.42
C SER A 150 14.20 7.50 1.09
N PHE A 151 13.73 8.62 0.48
CA PHE A 151 13.17 8.56 -0.87
C PHE A 151 14.22 8.12 -1.90
N GLU A 152 15.45 8.57 -1.73
CA GLU A 152 16.59 8.15 -2.57
C GLU A 152 16.85 6.64 -2.43
N GLY A 153 16.80 6.10 -1.22
CA GLY A 153 16.90 4.66 -0.96
C GLY A 153 15.81 3.87 -1.68
N LEU A 154 14.57 4.39 -1.69
CA LEU A 154 13.47 3.80 -2.46
C LEU A 154 13.76 3.86 -3.97
N CYS A 155 14.20 5.02 -4.48
CA CYS A 155 14.53 5.23 -5.89
C CYS A 155 15.60 4.27 -6.42
N ASN A 156 16.55 3.89 -5.58
CA ASN A 156 17.68 3.01 -5.92
C ASN A 156 17.34 1.51 -5.87
N ILE A 157 16.08 1.13 -5.62
CA ILE A 157 15.67 -0.28 -5.66
C ILE A 157 15.61 -0.76 -7.11
N PRO A 158 16.31 -1.87 -7.45
CA PRO A 158 16.22 -2.48 -8.78
C PRO A 158 14.79 -2.95 -9.06
N PHE A 159 14.31 -2.68 -10.26
CA PHE A 159 12.94 -2.93 -10.64
C PHE A 159 12.85 -3.29 -12.13
N SER A 160 12.00 -4.25 -12.45
CA SER A 160 11.73 -4.65 -13.83
C SER A 160 10.42 -4.02 -14.30
N LEU A 161 10.49 -3.21 -15.37
CA LEU A 161 9.32 -2.54 -15.93
C LEU A 161 8.95 -3.16 -17.28
N PRO A 162 7.89 -3.98 -17.35
CA PRO A 162 7.37 -4.47 -18.63
C PRO A 162 6.57 -3.40 -19.37
N SER A 163 6.08 -3.72 -20.58
CA SER A 163 5.20 -2.83 -21.33
C SER A 163 3.95 -2.46 -20.52
N LEU A 164 3.38 -1.27 -20.76
CA LEU A 164 2.18 -0.81 -20.05
C LEU A 164 1.01 -1.80 -20.15
N GLU A 165 0.83 -2.43 -21.33
CA GLU A 165 -0.18 -3.47 -21.52
C GLU A 165 0.05 -4.67 -20.58
N MET A 166 1.30 -5.10 -20.45
CA MET A 166 1.66 -6.19 -19.52
C MET A 166 1.43 -5.78 -18.07
N GLN A 167 1.83 -4.57 -17.67
CA GLN A 167 1.58 -4.04 -16.32
C GLN A 167 0.08 -4.09 -15.97
N GLN A 168 -0.78 -3.59 -16.88
CA GLN A 168 -2.23 -3.58 -16.71
C GLN A 168 -2.81 -5.01 -16.63
N ARG A 169 -2.30 -5.93 -17.44
CA ARG A 169 -2.72 -7.34 -17.41
C ARG A 169 -2.37 -8.02 -16.09
N ILE A 170 -1.15 -7.81 -15.58
CA ILE A 170 -0.71 -8.34 -14.29
C ILE A 170 -1.53 -7.72 -13.17
N GLY A 171 -1.68 -6.40 -13.14
CA GLY A 171 -2.47 -5.68 -12.15
C GLY A 171 -3.91 -6.18 -12.10
N LYS A 172 -4.57 -6.34 -13.25
CA LYS A 172 -5.94 -6.87 -13.34
C LYS A 172 -6.05 -8.30 -12.80
N ARG A 173 -5.11 -9.18 -13.12
CA ARG A 173 -5.11 -10.58 -12.60
C ARG A 173 -4.99 -10.60 -11.08
N LEU A 174 -4.02 -9.88 -10.52
CA LEU A 174 -3.79 -9.82 -9.08
C LEU A 174 -4.96 -9.17 -8.34
N PHE A 175 -5.52 -8.10 -8.88
CA PHE A 175 -6.72 -7.45 -8.35
C PHE A 175 -7.91 -8.42 -8.31
N THR A 176 -8.18 -9.12 -9.41
CA THR A 176 -9.29 -10.09 -9.49
C THR A 176 -9.13 -11.22 -8.48
N LEU A 177 -7.91 -11.75 -8.30
CA LEU A 177 -7.63 -12.76 -7.28
C LEU A 177 -7.84 -12.20 -5.87
N GLY A 178 -7.38 -10.98 -5.60
CA GLY A 178 -7.61 -10.31 -4.32
C GLY A 178 -9.09 -10.12 -4.00
N GLN A 179 -9.90 -9.70 -4.98
CA GLN A 179 -11.35 -9.59 -4.83
C GLN A 179 -12.01 -10.94 -4.53
N LYS A 180 -11.59 -12.00 -5.24
CA LYS A 180 -12.11 -13.35 -4.97
C LYS A 180 -11.77 -13.82 -3.56
N ILE A 181 -10.52 -13.66 -3.13
CA ILE A 181 -10.09 -13.99 -1.76
C ILE A 181 -10.96 -13.26 -0.74
N LYS A 182 -11.15 -11.96 -0.92
CA LYS A 182 -11.97 -11.14 -0.04
C LYS A 182 -13.41 -11.66 0.03
N THR A 183 -14.05 -11.88 -1.11
CA THR A 183 -15.44 -12.38 -1.18
C THR A 183 -15.60 -13.72 -0.46
N GLU A 184 -14.68 -14.66 -0.66
CA GLU A 184 -14.70 -15.97 0.01
C GLU A 184 -14.48 -15.85 1.52
N THR A 185 -13.62 -14.90 1.94
CA THR A 185 -13.36 -14.64 3.37
C THR A 185 -14.59 -14.04 4.04
N ASP A 186 -15.21 -13.02 3.42
CA ASP A 186 -16.41 -12.37 3.92
C ASP A 186 -17.59 -13.38 4.02
N LEU A 187 -17.73 -14.26 3.02
CA LEU A 187 -18.72 -15.34 3.04
C LEU A 187 -18.48 -16.33 4.17
N LEU A 188 -17.24 -16.76 4.38
CA LEU A 188 -16.88 -17.67 5.47
C LEU A 188 -17.20 -17.04 6.84
N GLU A 189 -16.90 -15.76 7.02
CA GLU A 189 -17.23 -15.04 8.24
C GLU A 189 -18.74 -14.99 8.49
N LEU A 190 -19.54 -14.71 7.45
CA LEU A 190 -20.99 -14.67 7.52
C LEU A 190 -21.57 -16.05 7.91
N LEU A 191 -21.09 -17.11 7.26
CA LEU A 191 -21.51 -18.49 7.57
C LEU A 191 -21.16 -18.89 9.02
N ASN A 192 -20.00 -18.48 9.51
CA ASN A 192 -19.62 -18.72 10.91
C ASN A 192 -20.53 -17.97 11.89
N LYS A 193 -20.90 -16.73 11.62
CA LYS A 193 -21.88 -15.97 12.42
C LYS A 193 -23.25 -16.65 12.42
N GLN A 194 -23.72 -17.10 11.26
CA GLN A 194 -24.98 -17.83 11.13
C GLN A 194 -24.96 -19.14 11.91
N LYS A 195 -23.88 -19.93 11.79
CA LYS A 195 -23.70 -21.16 12.58
C LYS A 195 -23.78 -20.89 14.07
N GLN A 196 -23.08 -19.87 14.57
CA GLN A 196 -23.12 -19.51 15.99
C GLN A 196 -24.51 -19.09 16.45
N TYR A 197 -25.23 -18.32 15.63
CA TYR A 197 -26.62 -17.94 15.90
C TYR A 197 -27.52 -19.16 16.03
N LEU A 198 -27.50 -20.10 15.08
CA LEU A 198 -28.30 -21.31 15.10
C LEU A 198 -27.98 -22.20 16.33
N LEU A 199 -26.71 -22.36 16.64
CA LEU A 199 -26.31 -23.13 17.83
C LEU A 199 -26.90 -22.52 19.12
N ARG A 200 -26.88 -21.20 19.27
CA ARG A 200 -27.50 -20.52 20.43
C ARG A 200 -29.01 -20.76 20.52
N GLN A 201 -29.71 -20.86 19.37
CA GLN A 201 -31.14 -21.13 19.35
C GLN A 201 -31.48 -22.58 19.67
N MET A 202 -30.55 -23.52 19.45
CA MET A 202 -30.77 -24.95 19.72
C MET A 202 -30.51 -25.35 21.18
N PHE A 203 -29.80 -24.56 21.95
CA PHE A 203 -29.37 -24.86 23.32
C PHE A 203 -29.91 -23.88 24.39
N ILE A 204 -31.05 -23.23 24.10
CA ILE A 204 -31.80 -22.43 25.06
C ILE A 204 -32.81 -23.32 25.78
#